data_b879540a87f6a8aee206c67f21730809
#
_entry.id   b879540a87f6a8aee206c67f21730809
#
_cell.length_a   1.000
_cell.length_b   1.000
_cell.length_c   1.000
_cell.angle_alpha   90.00
_cell.angle_beta   90.00
_cell.angle_gamma   90.00
#
_symmetry.space_group_name_H-M   'P 1'
#
loop_
_entity.id
_entity.type
_entity.pdbx_description
1 polymer ?
#
loop_
_entity_poly.entity_id
_entity_poly.type
_entity_poly.pdbx_seq_one_letter_code
_entity_poly.pdbx_strand_id
1 'polypeptide(L)'
;MILGIGIDSVDSSRFAQWHTFSRKQLERIFSAQEIDYCLAVPVNSAQRFAVRFAAREAFFKALGQSNNQHISFLTMCKNVKVINSSRGVPELQVDWSMFPALSHQSIQVFISLTHTDSVATAMVLLSAG
;
A
#
# COMPACT_ATOMS: atom_id res chain seq x y z
N MET A 1 -3.77 12.80 -17.36
CA MET A 1 -2.38 13.25 -17.13
C MET A 1 -1.79 12.45 -15.98
N ILE A 2 -0.59 11.92 -16.17
CA ILE A 2 0.09 11.18 -15.11
C ILE A 2 0.64 12.19 -14.09
N LEU A 3 0.31 11.99 -12.82
CA LEU A 3 0.75 12.83 -11.72
C LEU A 3 1.97 12.29 -11.01
N GLY A 4 2.13 10.99 -10.97
CA GLY A 4 3.25 10.38 -10.29
C GLY A 4 3.29 8.88 -10.49
N ILE A 5 4.48 8.32 -10.32
CA ILE A 5 4.73 6.89 -10.41
C ILE A 5 5.66 6.50 -9.26
N GLY A 6 5.41 5.36 -8.67
CA GLY A 6 6.26 4.81 -7.62
C GLY A 6 6.45 3.33 -7.79
N ILE A 7 7.64 2.87 -7.45
CA ILE A 7 7.97 1.45 -7.43
C ILE A 7 8.76 1.16 -6.16
N ASP A 8 8.51 0.00 -5.57
CA ASP A 8 9.22 -0.43 -4.37
C ASP A 8 9.36 -1.93 -4.35
N SER A 9 10.49 -2.41 -3.85
CA SER A 9 10.77 -3.82 -3.65
C SER A 9 11.27 -4.04 -2.24
N VAL A 10 10.74 -5.05 -1.57
CA VAL A 10 11.15 -5.40 -0.21
C VAL A 10 11.39 -6.91 -0.12
N ASP A 11 12.33 -7.30 0.74
CA ASP A 11 12.56 -8.70 1.05
C ASP A 11 11.45 -9.21 1.96
N SER A 12 10.85 -10.35 1.59
CA SER A 12 9.79 -10.96 2.42
C SER A 12 10.33 -11.38 3.79
N SER A 13 11.60 -11.73 3.89
CA SER A 13 12.24 -12.10 5.18
C SER A 13 12.15 -11.00 6.23
N ARG A 14 12.09 -9.74 5.81
CA ARG A 14 11.90 -8.59 6.69
C ARG A 14 10.59 -8.67 7.47
N PHE A 15 9.61 -9.40 6.95
CA PHE A 15 8.27 -9.52 7.52
C PHE A 15 8.01 -10.86 8.20
N ALA A 16 9.05 -11.69 8.36
CA ALA A 16 8.92 -13.06 8.86
C ALA A 16 8.34 -13.12 10.27
N GLN A 17 8.55 -12.10 11.10
CA GLN A 17 8.07 -12.03 12.48
C GLN A 17 6.87 -11.11 12.69
N TRP A 18 6.34 -10.50 11.64
CA TRP A 18 5.27 -9.53 11.80
C TRP A 18 3.97 -10.17 12.30
N HIS A 19 3.76 -11.46 12.05
CA HIS A 19 2.62 -12.18 12.60
C HIS A 19 2.64 -12.25 14.15
N THR A 20 3.78 -11.99 14.78
CA THR A 20 3.93 -11.96 16.24
C THR A 20 3.63 -10.59 16.84
N PHE A 21 3.54 -9.56 16.02
CA PHE A 21 3.27 -8.21 16.51
C PHE A 21 1.83 -8.10 17.03
N SER A 22 1.62 -7.19 17.99
CA SER A 22 0.28 -6.93 18.48
C SER A 22 -0.60 -6.35 17.38
N ARG A 23 -1.90 -6.57 17.49
CA ARG A 23 -2.88 -5.98 16.57
C ARG A 23 -2.71 -4.46 16.48
N LYS A 24 -2.50 -3.81 17.61
CA LYS A 24 -2.30 -2.37 17.68
C LYS A 24 -1.08 -1.90 16.90
N GLN A 25 0.02 -2.67 16.95
CA GLN A 25 1.23 -2.36 16.17
C GLN A 25 0.96 -2.47 14.66
N LEU A 26 0.29 -3.54 14.25
CA LEU A 26 -0.03 -3.78 12.84
C LEU A 26 -0.99 -2.72 12.30
N GLU A 27 -1.92 -2.25 13.11
CA GLU A 27 -2.90 -1.24 12.74
C GLU A 27 -2.30 0.14 12.49
N ARG A 28 -1.04 0.36 12.85
CA ARG A 28 -0.33 1.58 12.48
C ARG A 28 -0.06 1.68 10.98
N ILE A 29 -0.02 0.55 10.31
CA ILE A 29 0.34 0.47 8.88
C ILE A 29 -0.81 -0.05 8.04
N PHE A 30 -1.51 -1.11 8.52
CA PHE A 30 -2.48 -1.84 7.73
C PHE A 30 -3.89 -1.67 8.28
N SER A 31 -4.88 -1.78 7.40
CA SER A 31 -6.28 -1.84 7.82
C SER A 31 -6.57 -3.18 8.51
N ALA A 32 -7.64 -3.21 9.30
CA ALA A 32 -8.08 -4.43 9.98
C ALA A 32 -8.32 -5.57 8.98
N GLN A 33 -8.92 -5.26 7.84
CA GLN A 33 -9.20 -6.22 6.79
C GLN A 33 -7.92 -6.80 6.19
N GLU A 34 -6.91 -5.97 5.96
CA GLU A 34 -5.62 -6.42 5.46
C GLU A 34 -4.92 -7.31 6.47
N ILE A 35 -4.96 -6.95 7.76
CA ILE A 35 -4.35 -7.74 8.82
C ILE A 35 -4.98 -9.13 8.88
N ASP A 36 -6.31 -9.21 8.85
CA ASP A 36 -7.02 -10.49 8.86
C ASP A 36 -6.58 -11.36 7.68
N TYR A 37 -6.48 -10.77 6.51
CA TYR A 37 -6.04 -11.48 5.31
C TYR A 37 -4.59 -11.97 5.43
N CYS A 38 -3.70 -11.13 5.95
CA CYS A 38 -2.28 -11.48 6.11
C CYS A 38 -2.07 -12.58 7.15
N LEU A 39 -2.91 -12.65 8.18
CA LEU A 39 -2.79 -13.63 9.24
C LEU A 39 -3.56 -14.93 8.97
N ALA A 40 -4.43 -14.94 7.97
CA ALA A 40 -5.33 -16.07 7.70
C ALA A 40 -4.59 -17.35 7.34
N VAL A 41 -3.47 -17.24 6.62
CA VAL A 41 -2.67 -18.38 6.18
C VAL A 41 -1.21 -18.16 6.61
N PRO A 42 -0.76 -18.81 7.69
CA PRO A 42 0.57 -18.52 8.27
C PRO A 42 1.73 -18.62 7.30
N VAL A 43 1.74 -19.59 6.42
CA VAL A 43 2.83 -19.78 5.45
C VAL A 43 2.93 -18.62 4.45
N ASN A 44 1.84 -17.89 4.23
CA ASN A 44 1.79 -16.76 3.29
C ASN A 44 1.89 -15.41 3.98
N SER A 45 1.96 -15.38 5.32
CA SER A 45 1.84 -14.14 6.10
C SER A 45 2.92 -13.12 5.75
N ALA A 46 4.18 -13.54 5.72
CA ALA A 46 5.30 -12.65 5.42
C ALA A 46 5.17 -12.02 4.03
N GLN A 47 4.83 -12.81 3.02
CA GLN A 47 4.65 -12.32 1.66
C GLN A 47 3.49 -11.34 1.55
N ARG A 48 2.37 -11.64 2.22
CA ARG A 48 1.19 -10.79 2.19
C ARG A 48 1.44 -9.44 2.85
N PHE A 49 2.13 -9.41 3.99
CA PHE A 49 2.55 -8.16 4.61
C PHE A 49 3.54 -7.40 3.73
N ALA A 50 4.52 -8.09 3.17
CA ALA A 50 5.56 -7.49 2.33
C ALA A 50 4.95 -6.77 1.12
N VAL A 51 4.04 -7.43 0.40
CA VAL A 51 3.40 -6.85 -0.79
C VAL A 51 2.59 -5.60 -0.42
N ARG A 52 1.86 -5.64 0.69
CA ARG A 52 1.04 -4.51 1.13
C ARG A 52 1.87 -3.35 1.65
N PHE A 53 3.00 -3.65 2.27
CA PHE A 53 3.97 -2.63 2.66
C PHE A 53 4.61 -1.98 1.43
N ALA A 54 5.05 -2.79 0.47
CA ALA A 54 5.62 -2.29 -0.78
C ALA A 54 4.64 -1.40 -1.53
N ALA A 55 3.35 -1.74 -1.54
CA ALA A 55 2.32 -0.93 -2.16
C ALA A 55 2.24 0.47 -1.51
N ARG A 56 2.33 0.55 -0.19
CA ARG A 56 2.33 1.82 0.52
C ARG A 56 3.56 2.65 0.24
N GLU A 57 4.74 2.03 0.21
CA GLU A 57 5.98 2.71 -0.15
C GLU A 57 5.92 3.26 -1.58
N ALA A 58 5.42 2.46 -2.52
CA ALA A 58 5.28 2.87 -3.91
C ALA A 58 4.30 4.04 -4.05
N PHE A 59 3.17 3.99 -3.33
CA PHE A 59 2.20 5.08 -3.32
C PHE A 59 2.81 6.35 -2.73
N PHE A 60 3.57 6.22 -1.65
CA PHE A 60 4.24 7.36 -1.03
C PHE A 60 5.20 8.04 -1.99
N LYS A 61 5.97 7.25 -2.75
CA LYS A 61 6.86 7.79 -3.79
C LYS A 61 6.09 8.50 -4.90
N ALA A 62 4.97 7.92 -5.34
CA ALA A 62 4.13 8.53 -6.36
C ALA A 62 3.52 9.85 -5.90
N LEU A 63 3.09 9.94 -4.64
CA LEU A 63 2.59 11.17 -4.04
C LEU A 63 3.66 12.25 -4.03
N GLY A 64 4.90 11.90 -3.72
CA GLY A 64 6.01 12.84 -3.67
C GLY A 64 6.29 13.50 -5.01
N GLN A 65 5.93 12.87 -6.11
CA GLN A 65 6.08 13.43 -7.45
C GLN A 65 4.92 14.33 -7.86
N SER A 66 3.74 14.10 -7.28
CA SER A 66 2.52 14.75 -7.74
C SER A 66 2.41 16.20 -7.30
N ASN A 67 2.97 16.56 -6.14
CA ASN A 67 2.98 17.92 -5.61
C ASN A 67 3.73 17.99 -4.26
N ASN A 68 3.55 19.11 -3.55
CA ASN A 68 4.20 19.40 -2.28
C ASN A 68 3.44 18.81 -1.08
N GLN A 69 3.00 17.58 -1.16
CA GLN A 69 2.34 16.92 -0.04
C GLN A 69 3.37 16.61 1.06
N HIS A 70 3.18 17.26 2.19
CA HIS A 70 4.00 17.03 3.38
C HIS A 70 3.22 16.18 4.38
N ILE A 71 3.06 14.90 4.05
CA ILE A 71 2.39 13.94 4.93
C ILE A 71 3.40 12.88 5.33
N SER A 72 3.39 12.49 6.62
CA SER A 72 4.27 11.42 7.07
C SER A 72 3.85 10.07 6.49
N PHE A 73 4.80 9.15 6.38
CA PHE A 73 4.52 7.80 5.88
C PHE A 73 3.44 7.11 6.71
N LEU A 74 3.53 7.17 8.03
CA LEU A 74 2.55 6.51 8.90
C LEU A 74 1.16 7.13 8.82
N THR A 75 1.07 8.45 8.66
CA THR A 75 -0.22 9.10 8.45
C THR A 75 -0.81 8.66 7.11
N MET A 76 0.00 8.60 6.07
CA MET A 76 -0.44 8.10 4.77
C MET A 76 -0.95 6.67 4.88
N CYS A 77 -0.23 5.79 5.59
CA CYS A 77 -0.61 4.39 5.72
C CYS A 77 -2.02 4.19 6.28
N LYS A 78 -2.46 5.06 7.17
CA LYS A 78 -3.80 4.98 7.79
C LYS A 78 -4.92 5.38 6.83
N ASN A 79 -4.60 6.04 5.73
CA ASN A 79 -5.57 6.60 4.81
C ASN A 79 -5.60 5.88 3.47
N VAL A 80 -4.90 4.75 3.38
CA VAL A 80 -4.91 3.88 2.23
C VAL A 80 -5.08 2.44 2.68
N LYS A 81 -5.66 1.63 1.82
CA LYS A 81 -5.71 0.18 2.03
C LYS A 81 -5.69 -0.55 0.71
N VAL A 82 -5.04 -1.71 0.71
CA VAL A 82 -5.05 -2.62 -0.43
C VAL A 82 -6.19 -3.59 -0.23
N ILE A 83 -7.07 -3.65 -1.21
CA ILE A 83 -8.17 -4.60 -1.22
C ILE A 83 -8.11 -5.42 -2.50
N ASN A 84 -8.74 -6.58 -2.48
CA ASN A 84 -8.95 -7.36 -3.69
C ASN A 84 -10.36 -7.08 -4.19
N SER A 85 -10.49 -6.73 -5.47
CA SER A 85 -11.80 -6.56 -6.10
C SER A 85 -12.52 -7.90 -6.17
N SER A 86 -13.80 -7.88 -6.57
CA SER A 86 -14.57 -9.10 -6.79
C SER A 86 -13.95 -10.04 -7.82
N ARG A 87 -13.08 -9.50 -8.69
CA ARG A 87 -12.36 -10.25 -9.71
C ARG A 87 -10.99 -10.72 -9.24
N GLY A 88 -10.65 -10.51 -7.97
CA GLY A 88 -9.34 -10.86 -7.41
C GLY A 88 -8.21 -9.92 -7.80
N VAL A 89 -8.51 -8.80 -8.42
CA VAL A 89 -7.50 -7.81 -8.81
C VAL A 89 -7.25 -6.87 -7.63
N PRO A 90 -5.99 -6.64 -7.23
CA PRO A 90 -5.71 -5.71 -6.15
C PRO A 90 -6.01 -4.27 -6.55
N GLU A 91 -6.58 -3.53 -5.61
CA GLU A 91 -6.87 -2.11 -5.76
C GLU A 91 -6.37 -1.37 -4.53
N LEU A 92 -5.92 -0.14 -4.72
CA LEU A 92 -5.57 0.73 -3.62
C LEU A 92 -6.72 1.72 -3.40
N GLN A 93 -7.36 1.62 -2.24
CA GLN A 93 -8.38 2.58 -1.83
C GLN A 93 -7.72 3.69 -1.02
N VAL A 94 -8.01 4.93 -1.38
CA VAL A 94 -7.40 6.12 -0.79
C VAL A 94 -8.51 7.04 -0.29
N ASP A 95 -8.36 7.49 0.94
CA ASP A 95 -9.19 8.58 1.46
C ASP A 95 -8.59 9.92 1.02
N TRP A 96 -9.02 10.40 -0.13
CA TRP A 96 -8.46 11.61 -0.73
C TRP A 96 -8.71 12.87 0.09
N SER A 97 -9.68 12.86 1.00
CA SER A 97 -9.92 14.00 1.89
C SER A 97 -8.71 14.30 2.78
N MET A 98 -7.85 13.31 3.00
CA MET A 98 -6.63 13.45 3.79
C MET A 98 -5.43 13.96 2.98
N PHE A 99 -5.64 14.22 1.69
CA PHE A 99 -4.63 14.73 0.78
C PHE A 99 -5.15 16.00 0.09
N PRO A 100 -5.25 17.13 0.84
CA PRO A 100 -5.99 18.32 0.36
C PRO A 100 -5.48 18.89 -0.97
N ALA A 101 -4.20 18.76 -1.25
CA ALA A 101 -3.65 19.27 -2.50
C ALA A 101 -4.14 18.50 -3.73
N LEU A 102 -4.65 17.28 -3.53
CA LEU A 102 -5.16 16.42 -4.60
C LEU A 102 -6.67 16.21 -4.53
N SER A 103 -7.32 16.60 -3.43
CA SER A 103 -8.74 16.30 -3.19
C SER A 103 -9.70 16.95 -4.19
N HIS A 104 -9.27 18.00 -4.90
CA HIS A 104 -10.08 18.70 -5.89
C HIS A 104 -9.99 18.08 -7.29
N GLN A 105 -9.17 17.07 -7.46
CA GLN A 105 -8.94 16.42 -8.74
C GLN A 105 -9.62 15.06 -8.77
N SER A 106 -10.01 14.62 -9.95
CA SER A 106 -10.46 13.25 -10.16
C SER A 106 -9.22 12.37 -10.33
N ILE A 107 -8.81 11.72 -9.25
CA ILE A 107 -7.59 10.91 -9.24
C ILE A 107 -7.94 9.44 -9.45
N GLN A 108 -7.22 8.82 -10.37
CA GLN A 108 -7.22 7.38 -10.55
C GLN A 108 -5.89 6.82 -10.06
N VAL A 109 -5.97 5.71 -9.32
CA VAL A 109 -4.80 4.99 -8.81
C VAL A 109 -4.75 3.63 -9.49
N PHE A 110 -3.64 3.35 -10.12
CA PHE A 110 -3.38 2.04 -10.71
C PHE A 110 -2.26 1.38 -9.91
N ILE A 111 -2.44 0.12 -9.52
CA ILE A 111 -1.39 -0.63 -8.85
C ILE A 111 -1.14 -1.94 -9.57
N SER A 112 0.10 -2.40 -9.46
CA SER A 112 0.50 -3.73 -9.89
C SER A 112 1.40 -4.32 -8.82
N LEU A 113 1.08 -5.52 -8.38
CA LEU A 113 1.78 -6.20 -7.30
C LEU A 113 2.31 -7.52 -7.82
N THR A 114 3.53 -7.85 -7.44
CA THR A 114 4.12 -9.16 -7.76
C THR A 114 5.05 -9.59 -6.65
N HIS A 115 5.29 -10.89 -6.55
CA HIS A 115 6.24 -11.42 -5.58
C HIS A 115 6.86 -12.71 -6.08
N THR A 116 8.06 -12.96 -5.57
CA THR A 116 8.71 -14.27 -5.60
C THR A 116 8.68 -14.82 -4.18
N ASP A 117 9.38 -15.92 -3.93
CA ASP A 117 9.50 -16.46 -2.57
C ASP A 117 10.22 -15.51 -1.62
N SER A 118 11.09 -14.63 -2.15
CA SER A 118 11.96 -13.79 -1.34
C SER A 118 11.73 -12.29 -1.49
N VAL A 119 11.07 -11.85 -2.56
CA VAL A 119 10.92 -10.41 -2.88
C VAL A 119 9.49 -10.10 -3.24
N ALA A 120 8.97 -9.01 -2.68
CA ALA A 120 7.69 -8.43 -3.08
C ALA A 120 7.94 -7.08 -3.75
N THR A 121 7.27 -6.83 -4.87
CA THR A 121 7.40 -5.60 -5.63
C THR A 121 6.03 -5.01 -5.90
N ALA A 122 5.94 -3.69 -5.77
CA ALA A 122 4.72 -2.94 -6.07
C ALA A 122 5.04 -1.77 -6.98
N MET A 123 4.12 -1.49 -7.89
CA MET A 123 4.15 -0.28 -8.71
C MET A 123 2.82 0.44 -8.54
N VAL A 124 2.89 1.77 -8.41
CA VAL A 124 1.73 2.65 -8.29
C VAL A 124 1.85 3.75 -9.32
N LEU A 125 0.74 4.05 -10.00
CA LEU A 125 0.63 5.16 -10.93
C LEU A 125 -0.58 5.99 -10.55
N LEU A 126 -0.38 7.30 -10.42
CA LEU A 126 -1.43 8.27 -10.16
C LEU A 126 -1.73 9.04 -11.44
N SER A 127 -3.00 9.15 -11.78
CA SER A 127 -3.44 9.86 -12.97
C SER A 127 -4.60 10.78 -12.62
N ALA A 128 -4.61 11.96 -13.21
CA ALA A 128 -5.73 12.91 -13.14
C ALA A 128 -6.34 13.06 -14.53
N GLY A 129 -7.65 13.12 -14.55
CA GLY A 129 -8.30 13.29 -15.84
C GLY A 129 -9.80 13.26 -15.75
#